data_c8b062c826bd2abd07b1217307b43917
#
_entry.id   c8b062c826bd2abd07b1217307b43917
#
_cell.length_a   1.000
_cell.length_b   1.000
_cell.length_c   1.000
_cell.angle_alpha   90.00
_cell.angle_beta   90.00
_cell.angle_gamma   90.00
#
_symmetry.space_group_name_H-M   'P 1'
#
loop_
_entity.id
_entity.type
_entity.pdbx_description
1 polymer ?
#
loop_
_entity_poly.entity_id
_entity_poly.type
_entity_poly.pdbx_seq_one_letter_code
_entity_poly.pdbx_strand_id
1 'polypeptide(L)' 'MREIITGKEILTREEVMEMLKIGRSTFYKLLRAGELKGFKEGNRYKVPAESIEDYIDKRMN' A
#
# COMPACT_ATOMS: atom_id res chain seq x y z
N MET A 1 13.00 10.94 13.81
CA MET A 1 12.78 9.77 13.12
C MET A 1 11.40 9.19 13.36
N ARG A 2 10.82 8.72 12.37
CA ARG A 2 9.48 8.33 12.48
C ARG A 2 9.35 6.82 12.47
N GLU A 3 8.73 6.30 13.43
CA GLU A 3 8.66 4.87 13.56
C GLU A 3 7.27 4.33 13.45
N ILE A 4 6.29 5.18 13.57
CA ILE A 4 4.93 4.71 13.65
C ILE A 4 4.15 5.14 12.44
N ILE A 5 3.47 4.19 11.83
CA ILE A 5 2.57 4.46 10.74
C ILE A 5 1.18 4.61 11.33
N THR A 6 0.59 5.77 11.15
CA THR A 6 -0.64 6.10 11.84
C THR A 6 -1.89 5.80 11.03
N GLY A 7 -1.78 5.36 9.84
CA GLY A 7 -2.95 5.14 9.03
C GLY A 7 -3.36 6.39 8.26
N LYS A 8 -2.90 7.54 8.69
CA LYS A 8 -3.16 8.78 7.96
C LYS A 8 -2.05 9.10 7.00
N GLU A 9 -0.99 8.36 7.08
CA GLU A 9 0.14 8.57 6.22
C GLU A 9 -0.15 8.05 4.83
N ILE A 10 0.37 8.75 3.84
CA ILE A 10 0.20 8.34 2.45
C ILE A 10 1.53 7.82 1.96
N LEU A 11 1.52 6.63 1.41
CA LEU A 11 2.73 5.97 0.94
C LEU A 11 2.77 5.96 -0.58
N THR A 12 3.98 6.00 -1.11
CA THR A 12 4.15 5.89 -2.55
C THR A 12 4.13 4.43 -2.96
N ARG A 13 3.97 4.21 -4.27
CA ARG A 13 4.01 2.86 -4.79
C ARG A 13 5.30 2.16 -4.40
N GLU A 14 6.42 2.86 -4.55
CA GLU A 14 7.72 2.28 -4.24
C GLU A 14 7.82 1.88 -2.78
N GLU A 15 7.29 2.72 -1.91
CA GLU A 15 7.33 2.41 -0.50
C GLU A 15 6.51 1.16 -0.18
N VAL A 16 5.36 1.06 -0.80
CA VAL A 16 4.50 -0.11 -0.58
C VAL A 16 5.17 -1.37 -1.09
N MET A 17 5.74 -1.29 -2.28
CA MET A 17 6.41 -2.45 -2.85
C MET A 17 7.53 -2.93 -1.96
N GLU A 18 8.26 -2.00 -1.39
CA GLU A 18 9.35 -2.35 -0.49
C GLU A 18 8.83 -2.94 0.81
N MET A 19 7.80 -2.33 1.37
CA MET A 19 7.25 -2.80 2.64
C MET A 19 6.69 -4.20 2.52
N LEU A 20 6.00 -4.47 1.44
CA LEU A 20 5.37 -5.77 1.25
C LEU A 20 6.26 -6.76 0.51
N LYS A 21 7.40 -6.29 0.04
CA LYS A 21 8.34 -7.13 -0.69
C LYS A 21 7.68 -7.74 -1.92
N ILE A 22 6.98 -6.91 -2.67
CA ILE A 22 6.31 -7.36 -3.88
C ILE A 22 6.81 -6.58 -5.07
N GLY A 23 6.62 -7.15 -6.25
CA GLY A 23 7.00 -6.49 -7.46
C GLY A 23 5.90 -5.60 -7.99
N ARG A 24 6.18 -4.94 -9.12
CA ARG A 24 5.23 -4.01 -9.71
C ARG A 24 3.97 -4.72 -10.16
N SER A 25 4.12 -5.86 -10.81
CA SER A 25 2.97 -6.59 -11.31
C SER A 25 2.03 -6.97 -10.18
N THR A 26 2.60 -7.44 -9.09
CA THR A 26 1.80 -7.81 -7.94
C THR A 26 1.09 -6.61 -7.35
N PHE A 27 1.80 -5.48 -7.30
CA PHE A 27 1.20 -4.26 -6.78
C PHE A 27 -0.07 -3.89 -7.54
N TYR A 28 0.01 -3.87 -8.86
CA TYR A 28 -1.14 -3.50 -9.67
C TYR A 28 -2.24 -4.55 -9.61
N LYS A 29 -1.84 -5.80 -9.47
CA LYS A 29 -2.81 -6.87 -9.33
C LYS A 29 -3.62 -6.69 -8.06
N LEU A 30 -2.96 -6.35 -6.97
CA LEU A 30 -3.66 -6.14 -5.70
C LEU A 30 -4.57 -4.93 -5.77
N LEU A 31 -4.14 -3.88 -6.45
CA LEU A 31 -4.99 -2.72 -6.63
C LEU A 31 -6.24 -3.08 -7.41
N ARG A 32 -6.06 -3.82 -8.48
CA ARG A 32 -7.17 -4.19 -9.34
C ARG A 32 -8.16 -5.10 -8.64
N ALA A 33 -7.64 -5.96 -7.78
CA ALA A 33 -8.49 -6.89 -7.04
C ALA A 33 -9.16 -6.24 -5.84
N GLY A 34 -8.80 -5.01 -5.51
CA GLY A 34 -9.38 -4.35 -4.35
C GLY A 34 -8.71 -4.72 -3.04
N GLU A 35 -7.61 -5.45 -3.11
CA GLU A 35 -6.90 -5.84 -1.90
C GLU A 35 -6.15 -4.66 -1.30
N LEU A 36 -5.65 -3.79 -2.16
CA LEU A 36 -5.03 -2.56 -1.74
C LEU A 36 -5.86 -1.42 -2.29
N LYS A 37 -6.17 -0.47 -1.44
CA LYS A 37 -6.95 0.69 -1.85
C LYS A 37 -6.03 1.88 -1.99
N GLY A 38 -5.81 2.28 -3.22
CA GLY A 38 -4.96 3.41 -3.50
C GLY A 38 -5.61 4.32 -4.50
N PHE A 39 -4.94 5.40 -4.78
CA PHE A 39 -5.45 6.34 -5.77
C PHE A 39 -4.28 6.90 -6.57
N LYS A 40 -4.61 7.44 -7.71
CA LYS A 40 -3.62 8.01 -8.60
C LYS A 40 -3.67 9.51 -8.52
N GLU A 41 -2.54 10.11 -8.23
CA GLU A 41 -2.45 11.55 -8.16
C GLU A 41 -1.39 11.99 -9.16
N GLY A 42 -1.83 12.66 -10.21
CA GLY A 42 -0.92 12.96 -11.29
C GLY A 42 -0.48 11.66 -11.95
N ASN A 43 0.81 11.43 -11.99
CA ASN A 43 1.35 10.20 -12.57
C ASN A 43 1.79 9.20 -11.52
N ARG A 44 1.42 9.45 -10.28
CA ARG A 44 1.93 8.62 -9.19
C ARG A 44 0.81 7.98 -8.43
N TYR A 45 1.03 6.76 -8.05
CA TYR A 45 0.07 6.07 -7.19
C TYR A 45 0.39 6.35 -5.74
N LYS A 46 -0.66 6.53 -4.96
CA LYS A 46 -0.54 6.78 -3.53
C LYS A 46 -1.43 5.80 -2.81
N VAL A 47 -0.95 5.29 -1.69
CA VAL A 47 -1.69 4.30 -0.92
C VAL A 47 -1.72 4.72 0.53
N PRO A 48 -2.90 4.87 1.12
CA PRO A 48 -2.97 5.20 2.54
C PRO A 48 -2.38 4.07 3.37
N ALA A 49 -1.67 4.42 4.43
CA ALA A 49 -1.07 3.41 5.28
C ALA A 49 -2.12 2.49 5.89
N GLU A 50 -3.31 3.02 6.11
CA GLU A 50 -4.40 2.22 6.64
C GLU A 50 -4.72 1.04 5.73
N SER A 51 -4.63 1.26 4.43
CA SER A 51 -4.88 0.20 3.47
C SER A 51 -3.85 -0.92 3.61
N ILE A 52 -2.61 -0.55 3.88
CA ILE A 52 -1.57 -1.54 4.06
C ILE A 52 -1.81 -2.35 5.33
N GLU A 53 -2.25 -1.69 6.38
CA GLU A 53 -2.54 -2.38 7.62
C GLU A 53 -3.67 -3.37 7.44
N ASP A 54 -4.70 -2.96 6.73
CA ASP A 54 -5.82 -3.86 6.46
C ASP A 54 -5.38 -5.06 5.64
N TYR A 55 -4.54 -4.82 4.66
CA TYR A 55 -4.04 -5.89 3.82
C TYR A 55 -3.27 -6.92 4.64
N ILE A 56 -2.42 -6.43 5.52
CA ILE A 56 -1.60 -7.31 6.36
C ILE A 56 -2.48 -8.07 7.34
N ASP A 57 -3.44 -7.38 7.93
CA ASP A 57 -4.33 -8.01 8.89
C ASP A 57 -5.07 -9.19 8.28
N LYS A 58 -5.55 -9.01 7.06
CA LYS A 58 -6.28 -10.07 6.40
C LYS A 58 -5.39 -11.28 6.16
N ARG A 59 -4.13 -11.02 5.86
CA ARG A 59 -3.23 -12.12 5.56
C ARG A 59 -2.79 -12.85 6.80
N MET A 60 -2.82 -12.18 7.93
CA MET A 60 -2.37 -12.79 9.17
C MET A 60 -3.47 -13.57 9.86
N ASN A 61 -4.66 -13.46 9.37
CA ASN A 61 -5.75 -14.26 9.93
C ASN A 61 -5.91 -15.55 9.14
#